data_008044a14dde5cd437f792506d2ba5b8
#
_entry.id   008044a14dde5cd437f792506d2ba5b8
#
_cell.length_a   1.000
_cell.length_b   1.000
_cell.length_c   1.000
_cell.angle_alpha   90.00
_cell.angle_beta   90.00
_cell.angle_gamma   90.00
#
_symmetry.space_group_name_H-M   'P 1'
#
loop_
_entity.id
_entity.type
_entity.pdbx_description
1 polymer ?
#
loop_
_entity_poly.entity_id
_entity_poly.type
_entity_poly.pdbx_seq_one_letter_code
_entity_poly.pdbx_strand_id
1 'polypeptide(L)'
;MNFKFDFRHLILSFVICLFVFSSCTTVKDIAYFQNKVVNQPEKIDKHAGIVIQAKDMLSIVVSSRNPELVTMFNLPIVSYQAGSETVSGAGAQRLLGYVVDNSGYIDFPVLGPLKVAGMTRWELAETIKNKLLKDGLLTDAVVTVEFMNFKVSVLGEVNSPGTYTIEGDKVTVLQAISLARDLTIFGLRENVSVIRERDGERTIYQINLCDVNLFKSPAYYLQQNDIIYVEPNKEKSRQSTTDDKTLRMTSILVSGGSLLISLATLIVSVL
;
A
#
# COMPACT_ATOMS: atom_id res chain seq x y z
N MET A 1 9.11 65.44 -30.37
CA MET A 1 9.63 64.10 -30.73
C MET A 1 8.49 63.15 -30.81
N ASN A 2 7.94 62.90 -32.05
CA ASN A 2 6.74 62.06 -32.23
C ASN A 2 7.12 60.59 -32.18
N PHE A 3 6.87 59.94 -31.05
CA PHE A 3 6.97 58.50 -30.92
C PHE A 3 5.85 57.90 -31.78
N LYS A 4 6.14 57.50 -33.00
CA LYS A 4 5.23 56.64 -33.77
C LYS A 4 5.28 55.23 -33.11
N PHE A 5 4.35 54.98 -32.20
CA PHE A 5 4.16 53.70 -31.61
C PHE A 5 3.73 52.74 -32.73
N ASP A 6 4.63 51.87 -33.16
CA ASP A 6 4.38 50.98 -34.29
C ASP A 6 3.38 49.91 -33.84
N PHE A 7 2.12 50.03 -34.23
CA PHE A 7 1.00 49.18 -33.90
C PHE A 7 1.29 47.70 -34.16
N ARG A 8 2.22 47.42 -35.05
CA ARG A 8 2.71 46.06 -35.37
C ARG A 8 3.46 45.42 -34.21
N HIS A 9 4.25 46.17 -33.46
CA HIS A 9 4.96 45.64 -32.27
C HIS A 9 4.04 45.40 -31.09
N LEU A 10 2.98 46.20 -30.95
CA LEU A 10 1.97 46.00 -29.94
C LEU A 10 1.15 44.72 -30.20
N ILE A 11 0.77 44.46 -31.45
CA ILE A 11 0.07 43.24 -31.87
C ILE A 11 0.96 42.01 -31.65
N LEU A 12 2.24 42.08 -32.02
CA LEU A 12 3.16 40.96 -31.86
C LEU A 12 3.38 40.61 -30.38
N SER A 13 3.53 41.62 -29.51
CA SER A 13 3.65 41.45 -28.06
C SER A 13 2.39 40.87 -27.46
N PHE A 14 1.19 41.26 -27.92
CA PHE A 14 -0.07 40.72 -27.47
C PHE A 14 -0.26 39.27 -27.89
N VAL A 15 0.12 38.91 -29.12
CA VAL A 15 0.08 37.52 -29.61
C VAL A 15 1.03 36.62 -28.82
N ILE A 16 2.25 37.08 -28.53
CA ILE A 16 3.21 36.35 -27.72
C ILE A 16 2.67 36.14 -26.29
N CYS A 17 2.01 37.13 -25.71
CA CYS A 17 1.38 37.04 -24.39
C CYS A 17 0.25 36.03 -24.36
N LEU A 18 -0.55 35.92 -25.40
CA LEU A 18 -1.63 34.94 -25.53
C LEU A 18 -1.13 33.51 -25.57
N PHE A 19 0.03 33.22 -26.14
CA PHE A 19 0.64 31.91 -26.18
C PHE A 19 1.19 31.41 -24.82
N VAL A 20 1.49 32.34 -23.91
CA VAL A 20 2.05 31.97 -22.57
C VAL A 20 0.97 31.48 -21.60
N PHE A 21 -0.32 31.79 -21.82
CA PHE A 21 -1.41 31.42 -20.90
C PHE A 21 -2.11 30.11 -21.22
N SER A 22 -1.64 29.33 -22.18
CA SER A 22 -2.29 28.09 -22.68
C SER A 22 -1.81 26.83 -21.94
N SER A 23 -1.59 26.87 -20.61
CA SER A 23 -1.24 25.69 -19.83
C SER A 23 -2.36 25.31 -18.86
N CYS A 24 -3.42 24.73 -19.38
CA CYS A 24 -4.45 24.07 -18.56
C CYS A 24 -4.10 22.59 -18.44
N THR A 25 -3.53 22.17 -17.32
CA THR A 25 -3.50 20.76 -16.91
C THR A 25 -4.90 20.34 -16.46
N THR A 26 -5.45 19.32 -17.09
CA THR A 26 -6.76 18.77 -16.75
C THR A 26 -6.69 17.98 -15.44
N VAL A 27 -7.57 18.29 -14.49
CA VAL A 27 -7.72 17.63 -13.18
C VAL A 27 -8.13 16.15 -13.30
N LYS A 28 -8.37 15.64 -14.51
CA LYS A 28 -8.85 14.28 -14.79
C LYS A 28 -7.91 13.17 -14.29
N ASP A 29 -6.61 13.42 -14.21
CA ASP A 29 -5.63 12.37 -13.92
C ASP A 29 -5.45 12.07 -12.42
N ILE A 30 -6.13 12.82 -11.54
CA ILE A 30 -5.98 12.71 -10.09
C ILE A 30 -7.16 12.02 -9.42
N ALA A 31 -8.35 12.02 -10.02
CA ALA A 31 -9.57 11.49 -9.40
C ALA A 31 -9.62 9.95 -9.50
N TYR A 32 -10.00 9.31 -8.39
CA TYR A 32 -10.32 7.88 -8.38
C TYR A 32 -11.67 7.60 -9.06
N PHE A 33 -11.84 6.40 -9.62
CA PHE A 33 -13.14 5.90 -10.11
C PHE A 33 -13.83 6.82 -11.11
N GLN A 34 -13.13 7.30 -12.12
CA GLN A 34 -13.66 8.28 -13.08
C GLN A 34 -14.82 7.76 -13.91
N ASN A 35 -14.88 6.45 -14.15
CA ASN A 35 -15.94 5.76 -14.91
C ASN A 35 -17.01 5.10 -14.01
N LYS A 36 -17.14 5.55 -12.75
CA LYS A 36 -18.12 5.00 -11.82
C LYS A 36 -19.56 5.23 -12.26
N VAL A 37 -20.39 4.21 -12.14
CA VAL A 37 -21.84 4.33 -12.24
C VAL A 37 -22.41 4.51 -10.84
N VAL A 38 -23.16 5.60 -10.63
CA VAL A 38 -23.65 5.99 -9.30
C VAL A 38 -25.00 5.30 -9.03
N ASN A 39 -25.23 4.91 -7.77
CA ASN A 39 -26.50 4.35 -7.29
C ASN A 39 -26.92 3.02 -7.95
N GLN A 40 -26.00 2.27 -8.52
CA GLN A 40 -26.24 0.91 -8.97
C GLN A 40 -25.50 -0.09 -8.07
N PRO A 41 -26.20 -1.04 -7.42
CA PRO A 41 -25.56 -2.10 -6.66
C PRO A 41 -24.85 -3.07 -7.62
N GLU A 42 -23.58 -3.36 -7.36
CA GLU A 42 -22.82 -4.40 -8.05
C GLU A 42 -22.71 -5.61 -7.14
N LYS A 43 -22.88 -6.81 -7.71
CA LYS A 43 -22.72 -8.05 -6.95
C LYS A 43 -21.24 -8.29 -6.71
N ILE A 44 -20.85 -8.36 -5.44
CA ILE A 44 -19.48 -8.65 -5.03
C ILE A 44 -19.35 -10.18 -4.96
N ASP A 45 -18.40 -10.73 -5.72
CA ASP A 45 -18.06 -12.14 -5.61
C ASP A 45 -17.49 -12.43 -4.22
N LYS A 46 -17.89 -13.58 -3.65
CA LYS A 46 -17.35 -14.02 -2.36
C LYS A 46 -15.86 -14.24 -2.53
N HIS A 47 -15.08 -13.33 -1.99
CA HIS A 47 -13.62 -13.50 -1.96
C HIS A 47 -13.26 -14.62 -0.98
N ALA A 48 -12.39 -15.52 -1.41
CA ALA A 48 -12.02 -16.70 -0.63
C ALA A 48 -11.24 -16.41 0.67
N GLY A 49 -10.98 -15.14 0.97
CA GLY A 49 -10.15 -14.75 2.12
C GLY A 49 -8.65 -14.96 1.85
N ILE A 50 -7.85 -14.63 2.86
CA ILE A 50 -6.40 -14.86 2.81
C ILE A 50 -6.14 -16.34 3.05
N VAL A 51 -5.31 -16.95 2.20
CA VAL A 51 -4.87 -18.33 2.37
C VAL A 51 -3.54 -18.36 3.13
N ILE A 52 -3.44 -19.32 4.02
CA ILE A 52 -2.24 -19.57 4.83
C ILE A 52 -1.11 -20.04 3.91
N GLN A 53 0.07 -19.47 4.10
CA GLN A 53 1.29 -19.77 3.34
C GLN A 53 2.40 -20.26 4.26
N ALA A 54 3.44 -20.85 3.68
CA ALA A 54 4.67 -21.17 4.42
C ALA A 54 5.26 -19.90 5.05
N LYS A 55 5.78 -20.02 6.28
CA LYS A 55 6.33 -18.93 7.12
C LYS A 55 5.29 -18.00 7.73
N ASP A 56 4.01 -18.22 7.52
CA ASP A 56 2.98 -17.51 8.27
C ASP A 56 3.04 -17.89 9.75
N MET A 57 2.71 -16.94 10.60
CA MET A 57 2.58 -17.14 12.03
C MET A 57 1.12 -17.03 12.41
N LEU A 58 0.58 -18.09 13.00
CA LEU A 58 -0.82 -18.20 13.35
C LEU A 58 -0.99 -18.24 14.87
N SER A 59 -1.95 -17.49 15.38
CA SER A 59 -2.51 -17.69 16.71
C SER A 59 -3.68 -18.67 16.58
N ILE A 60 -3.64 -19.76 17.30
CA ILE A 60 -4.72 -20.75 17.34
C ILE A 60 -5.13 -20.90 18.80
N VAL A 61 -6.38 -20.59 19.10
CA VAL A 61 -6.94 -20.68 20.46
C VAL A 61 -8.12 -21.65 20.44
N VAL A 62 -8.03 -22.67 21.27
CA VAL A 62 -9.10 -23.62 21.52
C VAL A 62 -9.81 -23.26 22.82
N SER A 63 -11.12 -23.16 22.77
CA SER A 63 -11.98 -22.89 23.93
C SER A 63 -13.05 -23.96 24.06
N SER A 64 -13.44 -24.28 25.29
CA SER A 64 -14.51 -25.21 25.63
C SER A 64 -15.14 -24.77 26.95
N ARG A 65 -16.33 -25.32 27.30
CA ARG A 65 -16.97 -25.08 28.59
C ARG A 65 -16.12 -25.58 29.77
N ASN A 66 -15.27 -26.58 29.54
CA ASN A 66 -14.30 -27.03 30.54
C ASN A 66 -12.89 -26.47 30.25
N PRO A 67 -12.47 -25.40 30.95
CA PRO A 67 -11.17 -24.73 30.72
C PRO A 67 -9.96 -25.64 31.00
N GLU A 68 -10.08 -26.62 31.86
CA GLU A 68 -8.98 -27.55 32.23
C GLU A 68 -8.57 -28.40 31.03
N LEU A 69 -9.57 -28.87 30.24
CA LEU A 69 -9.32 -29.75 29.09
C LEU A 69 -8.65 -29.02 27.93
N VAL A 70 -8.81 -27.70 27.81
CA VAL A 70 -8.26 -26.95 26.67
C VAL A 70 -6.81 -26.51 26.90
N THR A 71 -6.30 -26.58 28.11
CA THR A 71 -4.92 -26.16 28.44
C THR A 71 -3.88 -26.93 27.62
N MET A 72 -4.13 -28.20 27.34
CA MET A 72 -3.21 -29.04 26.56
C MET A 72 -3.17 -28.74 25.07
N PHE A 73 -4.17 -28.01 24.54
CA PHE A 73 -4.27 -27.64 23.11
C PHE A 73 -3.76 -26.24 22.81
N ASN A 74 -3.62 -25.42 23.85
CA ASN A 74 -3.19 -24.03 23.70
C ASN A 74 -1.70 -23.89 24.02
N LEU A 75 -1.01 -23.08 23.21
CA LEU A 75 0.37 -22.72 23.52
C LEU A 75 0.42 -21.86 24.79
N PRO A 76 1.44 -22.05 25.65
CA PRO A 76 1.58 -21.26 26.86
C PRO A 76 1.87 -19.78 26.52
N ILE A 77 1.32 -18.90 27.32
CA ILE A 77 1.69 -17.49 27.28
C ILE A 77 3.02 -17.35 28.01
N VAL A 78 4.09 -16.98 27.28
CA VAL A 78 5.41 -16.82 27.85
C VAL A 78 5.68 -15.35 28.13
N SER A 79 5.94 -15.04 29.39
CA SER A 79 6.46 -13.72 29.79
C SER A 79 7.99 -13.74 29.68
N TYR A 80 8.56 -13.08 28.67
CA TYR A 80 10.00 -12.87 28.60
C TYR A 80 10.39 -11.71 29.52
N GLN A 81 11.09 -12.00 30.61
CA GLN A 81 11.92 -11.02 31.28
C GLN A 81 13.30 -11.06 30.59
N ALA A 82 13.56 -10.11 29.71
CA ALA A 82 14.91 -9.86 29.21
C ALA A 82 15.74 -9.32 30.40
N GLY A 83 16.79 -10.04 30.77
CA GLY A 83 17.62 -9.80 31.94
C GLY A 83 17.89 -8.33 32.25
N SER A 84 17.29 -7.86 33.32
CA SER A 84 17.62 -6.62 34.01
C SER A 84 17.29 -6.80 35.48
N GLU A 85 18.27 -6.51 36.33
CA GLU A 85 18.23 -6.63 37.79
C GLU A 85 17.27 -5.64 38.47
N THR A 86 16.41 -4.93 37.76
CA THR A 86 15.41 -4.04 38.38
C THR A 86 14.03 -4.29 37.82
N VAL A 87 13.23 -5.00 38.57
CA VAL A 87 11.81 -5.24 38.34
C VAL A 87 11.04 -3.96 38.59
N SER A 88 10.59 -3.32 37.53
CA SER A 88 9.42 -2.43 37.54
C SER A 88 8.88 -2.24 36.15
N GLY A 89 7.94 -3.08 35.77
CA GLY A 89 7.23 -2.99 34.51
C GLY A 89 6.62 -4.34 34.17
N ALA A 90 5.32 -4.38 33.91
CA ALA A 90 4.62 -5.55 33.43
C ALA A 90 5.38 -6.14 32.24
N GLY A 91 5.95 -7.34 32.41
CA GLY A 91 6.64 -8.06 31.34
C GLY A 91 5.71 -8.17 30.14
N ALA A 92 6.21 -7.81 28.95
CA ALA A 92 5.43 -7.94 27.74
C ALA A 92 5.05 -9.43 27.55
N GLN A 93 3.80 -9.74 27.77
CA GLN A 93 3.25 -11.06 27.49
C GLN A 93 3.31 -11.27 25.98
N ARG A 94 4.12 -12.20 25.53
CA ARG A 94 4.16 -12.57 24.11
C ARG A 94 3.36 -13.85 23.90
N LEU A 95 2.29 -13.73 23.13
CA LEU A 95 1.57 -14.89 22.67
C LEU A 95 2.47 -15.69 21.73
N LEU A 96 2.68 -16.97 22.00
CA LEU A 96 3.38 -17.86 21.09
C LEU A 96 2.45 -18.20 19.93
N GLY A 97 2.98 -18.10 18.69
CA GLY A 97 2.27 -18.48 17.49
C GLY A 97 2.81 -19.77 16.88
N TYR A 98 1.97 -20.44 16.11
CA TYR A 98 2.37 -21.56 15.27
C TYR A 98 3.00 -21.03 13.99
N VAL A 99 4.24 -21.43 13.70
CA VAL A 99 4.91 -21.08 12.45
C VAL A 99 4.64 -22.17 11.43
N VAL A 100 4.09 -21.80 10.28
CA VAL A 100 3.90 -22.74 9.16
C VAL A 100 5.26 -23.06 8.54
N ASP A 101 5.59 -24.34 8.48
CA ASP A 101 6.86 -24.80 7.91
C ASP A 101 6.91 -24.66 6.38
N ASN A 102 8.07 -24.94 5.79
CA ASN A 102 8.24 -24.85 4.32
C ASN A 102 7.40 -25.87 3.55
N SER A 103 6.95 -26.93 4.19
CA SER A 103 6.08 -27.98 3.63
C SER A 103 4.59 -27.65 3.80
N GLY A 104 4.29 -26.55 4.50
CA GLY A 104 2.93 -26.04 4.74
C GLY A 104 2.24 -26.72 5.91
N TYR A 105 2.98 -27.22 6.90
CA TYR A 105 2.43 -27.83 8.10
C TYR A 105 2.71 -26.99 9.34
N ILE A 106 1.87 -27.17 10.35
CA ILE A 106 2.12 -26.77 11.74
C ILE A 106 2.16 -28.02 12.61
N ASP A 107 2.88 -27.96 13.71
CA ASP A 107 2.84 -29.01 14.74
C ASP A 107 1.88 -28.56 15.83
N PHE A 108 0.68 -29.19 15.84
CA PHE A 108 -0.38 -28.81 16.77
C PHE A 108 -0.41 -29.79 17.96
N PRO A 109 -0.46 -29.29 19.21
CA PRO A 109 -0.47 -30.15 20.40
C PRO A 109 -1.54 -31.24 20.31
N VAL A 110 -1.18 -32.45 20.70
CA VAL A 110 -2.04 -33.65 20.72
C VAL A 110 -2.42 -34.17 19.33
N LEU A 111 -2.75 -33.29 18.36
CA LEU A 111 -3.15 -33.68 17.00
C LEU A 111 -1.95 -33.94 16.07
N GLY A 112 -0.73 -33.50 16.48
CA GLY A 112 0.48 -33.65 15.68
C GLY A 112 0.52 -32.75 14.42
N PRO A 113 1.25 -33.15 13.36
CA PRO A 113 1.42 -32.32 12.18
C PRO A 113 0.11 -32.16 11.39
N LEU A 114 -0.29 -30.91 11.14
CA LEU A 114 -1.46 -30.54 10.37
C LEU A 114 -1.05 -29.78 9.12
N LYS A 115 -1.53 -30.22 7.95
CA LYS A 115 -1.40 -29.47 6.69
C LYS A 115 -2.32 -28.26 6.76
N VAL A 116 -1.76 -27.07 6.66
CA VAL A 116 -2.50 -25.80 6.79
C VAL A 116 -2.33 -24.88 5.59
N ALA A 117 -1.24 -25.01 4.85
CA ALA A 117 -1.02 -24.20 3.66
C ALA A 117 -2.12 -24.39 2.61
N GLY A 118 -2.61 -23.28 2.04
CA GLY A 118 -3.72 -23.25 1.10
C GLY A 118 -5.09 -23.16 1.73
N MET A 119 -5.22 -23.35 3.06
CA MET A 119 -6.47 -23.15 3.78
C MET A 119 -6.65 -21.68 4.17
N THR A 120 -7.90 -21.26 4.28
CA THR A 120 -8.26 -20.03 4.98
C THR A 120 -8.25 -20.27 6.49
N ARG A 121 -8.20 -19.21 7.29
CA ARG A 121 -8.30 -19.33 8.76
C ARG A 121 -9.56 -20.05 9.22
N TRP A 122 -10.66 -19.88 8.49
CA TRP A 122 -11.93 -20.53 8.80
C TRP A 122 -11.89 -22.03 8.53
N GLU A 123 -11.35 -22.44 7.39
CA GLU A 123 -11.18 -23.84 7.04
C GLU A 123 -10.25 -24.55 8.03
N LEU A 124 -9.17 -23.87 8.46
CA LEU A 124 -8.28 -24.41 9.47
C LEU A 124 -8.99 -24.56 10.83
N ALA A 125 -9.74 -23.55 11.26
CA ALA A 125 -10.50 -23.61 12.51
C ALA A 125 -11.50 -24.79 12.51
N GLU A 126 -12.26 -24.94 11.42
CA GLU A 126 -13.18 -26.08 11.27
C GLU A 126 -12.45 -27.42 11.20
N THR A 127 -11.30 -27.49 10.54
CA THR A 127 -10.48 -28.71 10.46
C THR A 127 -10.03 -29.16 11.83
N ILE A 128 -9.47 -28.23 12.63
CA ILE A 128 -9.03 -28.54 13.99
C ILE A 128 -10.23 -28.96 14.87
N LYS A 129 -11.32 -28.18 14.84
CA LYS A 129 -12.53 -28.48 15.59
C LYS A 129 -13.05 -29.88 15.28
N ASN A 130 -13.19 -30.22 13.99
CA ASN A 130 -13.68 -31.49 13.57
C ASN A 130 -12.79 -32.68 14.02
N LYS A 131 -11.45 -32.48 14.00
CA LYS A 131 -10.53 -33.48 14.54
C LYS A 131 -10.69 -33.66 16.04
N LEU A 132 -10.77 -32.57 16.81
CA LEU A 132 -10.96 -32.65 18.27
C LEU A 132 -12.26 -33.35 18.66
N LEU A 133 -13.35 -33.12 17.91
CA LEU A 133 -14.63 -33.77 18.13
C LEU A 133 -14.57 -35.25 17.73
N LYS A 134 -14.00 -35.57 16.55
CA LYS A 134 -13.94 -36.94 16.02
C LYS A 134 -13.10 -37.86 16.89
N ASP A 135 -11.98 -37.35 17.41
CA ASP A 135 -11.06 -38.11 18.26
C ASP A 135 -11.57 -38.19 19.73
N GLY A 136 -12.74 -37.62 20.01
CA GLY A 136 -13.37 -37.66 21.35
C GLY A 136 -12.62 -36.82 22.40
N LEU A 137 -11.71 -35.91 21.97
CA LEU A 137 -10.91 -35.13 22.87
C LEU A 137 -11.67 -33.96 23.51
N LEU A 138 -12.61 -33.37 22.78
CA LEU A 138 -13.55 -32.35 23.25
C LEU A 138 -14.94 -32.61 22.65
N THR A 139 -16.00 -32.19 23.34
CA THR A 139 -17.39 -32.33 22.86
C THR A 139 -17.97 -30.98 22.38
N ASP A 140 -17.37 -29.85 22.78
CA ASP A 140 -17.89 -28.50 22.55
C ASP A 140 -16.78 -27.53 22.17
N ALA A 141 -15.81 -27.98 21.34
CA ALA A 141 -14.68 -27.19 20.92
C ALA A 141 -15.09 -25.96 20.08
N VAL A 142 -14.58 -24.80 20.46
CA VAL A 142 -14.56 -23.57 19.66
C VAL A 142 -13.11 -23.25 19.33
N VAL A 143 -12.79 -23.12 18.06
CA VAL A 143 -11.43 -22.84 17.59
C VAL A 143 -11.40 -21.50 16.88
N THR A 144 -10.50 -20.63 17.32
CA THR A 144 -10.25 -19.33 16.71
C THR A 144 -8.84 -19.34 16.10
N VAL A 145 -8.71 -18.93 14.85
CA VAL A 145 -7.43 -18.83 14.13
C VAL A 145 -7.27 -17.41 13.63
N GLU A 146 -6.10 -16.81 13.92
CA GLU A 146 -5.75 -15.45 13.48
C GLU A 146 -4.32 -15.40 12.97
N PHE A 147 -4.07 -14.53 11.98
CA PHE A 147 -2.71 -14.24 11.53
C PHE A 147 -2.04 -13.29 12.52
N MET A 148 -0.80 -13.62 12.93
CA MET A 148 -0.02 -12.78 13.83
C MET A 148 0.97 -11.85 13.09
N ASN A 149 1.30 -12.18 11.86
CA ASN A 149 2.31 -11.47 11.06
C ASN A 149 1.79 -10.99 9.72
N PHE A 150 0.47 -10.84 9.55
CA PHE A 150 -0.08 -10.36 8.30
C PHE A 150 0.37 -8.91 8.05
N LYS A 151 1.14 -8.72 6.99
CA LYS A 151 1.70 -7.42 6.62
C LYS A 151 1.72 -7.24 5.11
N VAL A 152 1.61 -5.98 4.68
CA VAL A 152 1.79 -5.53 3.31
C VAL A 152 2.77 -4.37 3.29
N SER A 153 3.46 -4.17 2.19
CA SER A 153 4.39 -3.06 2.02
C SER A 153 3.89 -2.09 0.95
N VAL A 154 4.01 -0.80 1.21
CA VAL A 154 3.66 0.25 0.24
C VAL A 154 4.88 1.10 -0.02
N LEU A 155 5.28 1.21 -1.28
CA LEU A 155 6.49 1.89 -1.73
C LEU A 155 6.20 2.88 -2.86
N GLY A 156 7.14 3.78 -3.12
CA GLY A 156 7.08 4.74 -4.21
C GLY A 156 6.42 6.06 -3.82
N GLU A 157 5.66 6.65 -4.74
CA GLU A 157 5.08 7.99 -4.60
C GLU A 157 3.80 8.00 -3.75
N VAL A 158 3.94 7.64 -2.47
CA VAL A 158 2.94 7.74 -1.41
C VAL A 158 3.43 8.65 -0.30
N ASN A 159 2.52 9.21 0.50
CA ASN A 159 2.91 10.15 1.56
C ASN A 159 3.62 9.49 2.74
N SER A 160 3.40 8.19 2.96
CA SER A 160 4.02 7.43 4.06
C SER A 160 4.40 6.03 3.57
N PRO A 161 5.52 5.87 2.84
CA PRO A 161 5.98 4.55 2.44
C PRO A 161 6.41 3.72 3.66
N GLY A 162 6.13 2.41 3.63
CA GLY A 162 6.47 1.53 4.74
C GLY A 162 5.81 0.16 4.67
N THR A 163 6.06 -0.65 5.69
CA THR A 163 5.40 -1.94 5.89
C THR A 163 4.33 -1.80 6.97
N TYR A 164 3.11 -2.21 6.68
CA TYR A 164 1.95 -2.09 7.53
C TYR A 164 1.47 -3.45 7.99
N THR A 165 1.33 -3.62 9.28
CA THR A 165 0.68 -4.79 9.87
C THR A 165 -0.83 -4.62 9.74
N ILE A 166 -1.51 -5.67 9.28
CA ILE A 166 -2.94 -5.68 9.03
C ILE A 166 -3.61 -6.51 10.11
N GLU A 167 -4.58 -5.90 10.75
CA GLU A 167 -5.49 -6.59 11.67
C GLU A 167 -6.67 -7.15 10.89
N GLY A 168 -6.96 -8.44 11.13
CA GLY A 168 -8.08 -9.12 10.48
C GLY A 168 -7.68 -10.04 9.33
N ASP A 169 -8.66 -10.38 8.49
CA ASP A 169 -8.57 -11.46 7.50
C ASP A 169 -8.61 -10.98 6.05
N LYS A 170 -8.64 -9.69 5.82
CA LYS A 170 -8.62 -9.11 4.46
C LYS A 170 -8.19 -7.66 4.49
N VAL A 171 -7.47 -7.28 3.48
CA VAL A 171 -7.13 -5.89 3.17
C VAL A 171 -7.16 -5.68 1.67
N THR A 172 -7.66 -4.53 1.24
CA THR A 172 -7.69 -4.14 -0.17
C THR A 172 -6.52 -3.22 -0.51
N VAL A 173 -6.20 -3.11 -1.81
CA VAL A 173 -5.20 -2.13 -2.29
C VAL A 173 -5.55 -0.71 -1.81
N LEU A 174 -6.84 -0.34 -1.85
CA LEU A 174 -7.29 0.99 -1.40
C LEU A 174 -7.06 1.21 0.09
N GLN A 175 -7.30 0.18 0.93
CA GLN A 175 -7.02 0.26 2.36
C GLN A 175 -5.52 0.38 2.64
N ALA A 176 -4.69 -0.38 1.93
CA ALA A 176 -3.23 -0.29 2.07
C ALA A 176 -2.70 1.08 1.64
N ILE A 177 -3.23 1.65 0.55
CA ILE A 177 -2.91 3.01 0.10
C ILE A 177 -3.37 4.03 1.15
N SER A 178 -4.54 3.85 1.75
CA SER A 178 -5.04 4.71 2.83
C SER A 178 -4.14 4.67 4.06
N LEU A 179 -3.61 3.50 4.45
CA LEU A 179 -2.61 3.38 5.51
C LEU A 179 -1.33 4.16 5.18
N ALA A 180 -0.92 4.17 3.91
CA ALA A 180 0.20 4.94 3.40
C ALA A 180 -0.13 6.44 3.20
N ARG A 181 -1.27 6.93 3.69
CA ARG A 181 -1.75 8.32 3.60
C ARG A 181 -1.92 8.83 2.19
N ASP A 182 -2.39 7.95 1.28
CA ASP A 182 -2.62 8.22 -0.13
C ASP A 182 -1.34 8.46 -0.96
N LEU A 183 -1.52 8.51 -2.28
CA LEU A 183 -0.48 8.87 -3.23
C LEU A 183 -0.13 10.35 -3.11
N THR A 184 1.14 10.69 -3.37
CA THR A 184 1.52 12.09 -3.58
C THR A 184 0.88 12.62 -4.88
N ILE A 185 0.98 13.92 -5.11
CA ILE A 185 0.55 14.54 -6.38
C ILE A 185 1.37 14.03 -7.58
N PHE A 186 2.52 13.43 -7.32
CA PHE A 186 3.42 12.88 -8.34
C PHE A 186 3.20 11.39 -8.59
N GLY A 187 2.37 10.71 -7.80
CA GLY A 187 2.09 9.29 -7.97
C GLY A 187 1.17 9.01 -9.16
N LEU A 188 1.56 8.05 -10.01
CA LEU A 188 0.76 7.60 -11.14
C LEU A 188 -0.38 6.70 -10.66
N ARG A 189 -1.60 7.25 -10.62
CA ARG A 189 -2.81 6.52 -10.21
C ARG A 189 -3.26 5.46 -11.20
N GLU A 190 -2.91 5.65 -12.45
CA GLU A 190 -3.26 4.70 -13.52
C GLU A 190 -2.33 3.48 -13.54
N ASN A 191 -1.17 3.55 -12.88
CA ASN A 191 -0.13 2.52 -12.94
C ASN A 191 0.40 2.18 -11.55
N VAL A 192 -0.46 1.55 -10.74
CA VAL A 192 -0.06 0.99 -9.44
C VAL A 192 0.21 -0.48 -9.61
N SER A 193 1.42 -0.92 -9.23
CA SER A 193 1.83 -2.31 -9.31
C SER A 193 1.63 -3.03 -7.98
N VAL A 194 1.01 -4.20 -7.98
CA VAL A 194 1.00 -5.13 -6.86
C VAL A 194 1.90 -6.31 -7.19
N ILE A 195 2.97 -6.45 -6.44
CA ILE A 195 3.97 -7.52 -6.60
C ILE A 195 3.64 -8.59 -5.57
N ARG A 196 3.34 -9.79 -6.04
CA ARG A 196 2.99 -10.96 -5.24
C ARG A 196 3.95 -12.10 -5.51
N GLU A 197 4.49 -12.65 -4.44
CA GLU A 197 5.31 -13.87 -4.49
C GLU A 197 4.52 -15.03 -3.89
N ARG A 198 4.35 -16.09 -4.66
CA ARG A 198 3.65 -17.29 -4.24
C ARG A 198 4.24 -18.52 -4.91
N ASP A 199 4.42 -19.59 -4.13
CA ASP A 199 4.88 -20.91 -4.62
C ASP A 199 6.21 -20.84 -5.42
N GLY A 200 7.08 -19.88 -5.10
CA GLY A 200 8.35 -19.65 -5.80
C GLY A 200 8.24 -18.82 -7.09
N GLU A 201 7.06 -18.37 -7.44
CA GLU A 201 6.81 -17.49 -8.59
C GLU A 201 6.52 -16.06 -8.13
N ARG A 202 6.90 -15.08 -8.96
CA ARG A 202 6.59 -13.67 -8.76
C ARG A 202 5.68 -13.18 -9.87
N THR A 203 4.53 -12.64 -9.49
CA THR A 203 3.56 -12.02 -10.41
C THR A 203 3.43 -10.53 -10.10
N ILE A 204 3.43 -9.71 -11.15
CA ILE A 204 3.18 -8.28 -11.05
C ILE A 204 1.81 -8.00 -11.67
N TYR A 205 0.89 -7.50 -10.84
CA TYR A 205 -0.42 -7.06 -11.29
C TYR A 205 -0.43 -5.54 -11.42
N GLN A 206 -0.93 -5.04 -12.54
CA GLN A 206 -1.15 -3.61 -12.71
C GLN A 206 -2.59 -3.25 -12.37
N ILE A 207 -2.75 -2.21 -11.58
CA ILE A 207 -4.04 -1.70 -11.13
C ILE A 207 -4.14 -0.22 -11.48
N ASN A 208 -5.23 0.13 -12.17
CA ASN A 208 -5.59 1.52 -12.43
C ASN A 208 -6.59 2.00 -11.38
N LEU A 209 -6.18 2.90 -10.50
CA LEU A 209 -7.05 3.44 -9.45
C LEU A 209 -8.12 4.40 -9.99
N CYS A 210 -7.93 4.92 -11.20
CA CYS A 210 -8.89 5.78 -11.88
C CYS A 210 -10.07 5.01 -12.49
N ASP A 211 -9.94 3.68 -12.61
CA ASP A 211 -10.93 2.80 -13.26
C ASP A 211 -11.63 1.92 -12.21
N VAL A 212 -12.97 1.81 -12.27
CA VAL A 212 -13.75 0.90 -11.41
C VAL A 212 -13.44 -0.59 -11.65
N ASN A 213 -12.88 -0.95 -12.79
CA ASN A 213 -12.47 -2.33 -13.06
C ASN A 213 -11.37 -2.83 -12.10
N LEU A 214 -10.75 -1.93 -11.33
CA LEU A 214 -9.82 -2.34 -10.27
C LEU A 214 -10.46 -3.34 -9.28
N PHE A 215 -11.78 -3.24 -9.04
CA PHE A 215 -12.49 -4.17 -8.14
C PHE A 215 -12.52 -5.61 -8.66
N LYS A 216 -12.33 -5.82 -9.97
CA LYS A 216 -12.27 -7.14 -10.62
C LYS A 216 -10.85 -7.70 -10.71
N SER A 217 -9.84 -6.91 -10.29
CA SER A 217 -8.45 -7.36 -10.31
C SER A 217 -8.23 -8.50 -9.31
N PRO A 218 -7.51 -9.58 -9.67
CA PRO A 218 -7.13 -10.64 -8.74
C PRO A 218 -6.22 -10.16 -7.62
N ALA A 219 -5.63 -8.97 -7.76
CA ALA A 219 -4.80 -8.33 -6.74
C ALA A 219 -5.52 -7.21 -5.97
N TYR A 220 -6.84 -6.99 -6.20
CA TYR A 220 -7.61 -6.02 -5.43
C TYR A 220 -7.59 -6.34 -3.93
N TYR A 221 -7.78 -7.62 -3.59
CA TYR A 221 -7.55 -8.13 -2.25
C TYR A 221 -6.10 -8.57 -2.12
N LEU A 222 -5.40 -7.97 -1.18
CA LEU A 222 -3.99 -8.24 -0.94
C LEU A 222 -3.80 -9.53 -0.15
N GLN A 223 -2.65 -10.14 -0.36
CA GLN A 223 -2.19 -11.32 0.36
C GLN A 223 -0.99 -10.97 1.23
N GLN A 224 -0.59 -11.93 2.08
CA GLN A 224 0.58 -11.81 2.93
C GLN A 224 1.83 -11.47 2.11
N ASN A 225 2.58 -10.46 2.59
CA ASN A 225 3.81 -9.95 1.99
C ASN A 225 3.66 -9.30 0.60
N ASP A 226 2.44 -9.00 0.12
CA ASP A 226 2.27 -8.22 -1.10
C ASP A 226 2.98 -6.86 -0.98
N ILE A 227 3.56 -6.41 -2.08
CA ILE A 227 4.20 -5.10 -2.19
C ILE A 227 3.39 -4.26 -3.18
N ILE A 228 2.90 -3.12 -2.74
CA ILE A 228 2.26 -2.12 -3.58
C ILE A 228 3.32 -1.09 -3.95
N TYR A 229 3.54 -0.90 -5.24
CA TYR A 229 4.48 0.09 -5.76
C TYR A 229 3.76 1.12 -6.60
N VAL A 230 3.92 2.39 -6.23
CA VAL A 230 3.37 3.54 -6.94
C VAL A 230 4.48 4.24 -7.71
N GLU A 231 4.38 4.23 -9.03
CA GLU A 231 5.37 4.87 -9.90
C GLU A 231 5.29 6.40 -9.82
N PRO A 232 6.44 7.10 -9.91
CA PRO A 232 6.47 8.54 -10.06
C PRO A 232 6.05 8.96 -11.48
N ASN A 233 5.40 10.11 -11.58
CA ASN A 233 5.07 10.71 -12.86
C ASN A 233 6.32 11.35 -13.53
N LYS A 234 6.14 11.82 -14.78
CA LYS A 234 7.23 12.44 -15.56
C LYS A 234 7.80 13.70 -14.92
N GLU A 235 6.98 14.47 -14.23
CA GLU A 235 7.41 15.70 -13.54
C GLU A 235 8.39 15.38 -12.41
N LYS A 236 8.09 14.38 -11.60
CA LYS A 236 8.97 13.92 -10.52
C LYS A 236 10.28 13.35 -11.08
N SER A 237 10.19 12.56 -12.16
CA SER A 237 11.37 12.01 -12.83
C SER A 237 12.27 13.10 -13.40
N ARG A 238 11.69 14.18 -13.96
CA ARG A 238 12.45 15.34 -14.42
C ARG A 238 13.11 16.09 -13.26
N GLN A 239 12.41 16.28 -12.14
CA GLN A 239 13.00 16.92 -10.97
C GLN A 239 14.22 16.17 -10.44
N SER A 240 14.22 14.84 -10.48
CA SER A 240 15.36 14.02 -10.03
C SER A 240 16.57 14.08 -10.99
N THR A 241 16.35 14.41 -12.27
CA THR A 241 17.40 14.51 -13.29
C THR A 241 17.86 15.96 -13.55
N THR A 242 17.08 16.94 -13.06
CA THR A 242 17.47 18.36 -13.23
C THR A 242 18.52 18.71 -12.18
N ASP A 243 19.76 18.77 -12.63
CA ASP A 243 20.89 19.14 -11.77
C ASP A 243 20.67 20.59 -11.26
N ASP A 244 20.93 20.84 -9.98
CA ASP A 244 20.82 22.16 -9.32
C ASP A 244 21.56 23.27 -10.11
N LYS A 245 22.62 22.88 -10.83
CA LYS A 245 23.38 23.77 -11.73
C LYS A 245 22.54 24.27 -12.90
N THR A 246 21.67 23.41 -13.48
CA THR A 246 20.83 23.78 -14.64
C THR A 246 19.75 24.78 -14.22
N LEU A 247 19.14 24.59 -13.04
CA LEU A 247 18.17 25.55 -12.48
C LEU A 247 18.80 26.88 -12.14
N ARG A 248 20.01 26.89 -11.59
CA ARG A 248 20.75 28.12 -11.30
C ARG A 248 21.18 28.83 -12.59
N MET A 249 21.62 28.09 -13.62
CA MET A 249 21.98 28.69 -14.92
C MET A 249 20.77 29.32 -15.62
N THR A 250 19.61 28.65 -15.63
CA THR A 250 18.38 29.22 -16.22
C THR A 250 17.92 30.48 -15.48
N SER A 251 17.99 30.50 -14.15
CA SER A 251 17.63 31.69 -13.37
C SER A 251 18.60 32.86 -13.63
N ILE A 252 19.89 32.60 -13.77
CA ILE A 252 20.90 33.62 -14.11
C ILE A 252 20.67 34.17 -15.53
N LEU A 253 20.36 33.30 -16.51
CA LEU A 253 20.08 33.74 -17.89
C LEU A 253 18.81 34.58 -17.96
N VAL A 254 17.75 34.21 -17.27
CA VAL A 254 16.49 35.00 -17.22
C VAL A 254 16.73 36.36 -16.53
N SER A 255 17.45 36.39 -15.41
CA SER A 255 17.77 37.62 -14.68
C SER A 255 18.70 38.53 -15.50
N GLY A 256 19.70 37.96 -16.13
CA GLY A 256 20.61 38.69 -17.02
C GLY A 256 19.90 39.27 -18.25
N GLY A 257 19.02 38.49 -18.86
CA GLY A 257 18.18 38.93 -19.98
C GLY A 257 17.24 40.08 -19.63
N SER A 258 16.59 40.03 -18.48
CA SER A 258 15.70 41.10 -18.00
C SER A 258 16.48 42.42 -17.72
N LEU A 259 17.70 42.29 -17.21
CA LEU A 259 18.57 43.45 -16.93
C LEU A 259 19.04 44.13 -18.22
N LEU A 260 19.37 43.35 -19.24
CA LEU A 260 19.74 43.89 -20.57
C LEU A 260 18.56 44.59 -21.24
N ILE A 261 17.35 44.05 -21.15
CA ILE A 261 16.14 44.69 -21.70
C ILE A 261 15.85 46.01 -20.97
N SER A 262 15.96 46.03 -19.63
CA SER A 262 15.79 47.24 -18.83
C SER A 262 16.81 48.33 -19.19
N LEU A 263 18.07 47.93 -19.42
CA LEU A 263 19.14 48.85 -19.82
C LEU A 263 18.89 49.42 -21.23
N ALA A 264 18.47 48.57 -22.15
CA ALA A 264 18.15 48.99 -23.52
C ALA A 264 16.94 49.97 -23.56
N THR A 265 15.90 49.71 -22.75
CA THR A 265 14.74 50.61 -22.64
C THR A 265 15.15 51.98 -22.03
N LEU A 266 16.03 51.99 -21.07
CA LEU A 266 16.53 53.20 -20.44
C LEU A 266 17.39 54.05 -21.44
N ILE A 267 18.23 53.39 -22.22
CA ILE A 267 19.04 54.10 -23.27
C ILE A 267 18.12 54.71 -24.32
N VAL A 268 17.09 53.97 -24.77
CA VAL A 268 16.13 54.50 -25.78
C VAL A 268 15.28 55.63 -25.20
N SER A 269 15.03 55.70 -23.89
CA SER A 269 14.26 56.75 -23.24
C SER A 269 15.05 58.03 -23.01
N VAL A 270 16.38 57.98 -23.03
CA VAL A 270 17.29 59.14 -22.81
C VAL A 270 17.79 59.75 -24.11
N LEU A 271 17.77 58.98 -25.21
CA LEU A 271 18.05 59.44 -26.56
C LEU A 271 16.79 60.05 -27.23
#